data_c026ae23d7b7f96a94b5fc015ac8db0c
#
_entry.id   c026ae23d7b7f96a94b5fc015ac8db0c
#
_cell.length_a   1.000
_cell.length_b   1.000
_cell.length_c   1.000
_cell.angle_alpha   90.00
_cell.angle_beta   90.00
_cell.angle_gamma   90.00
#
_symmetry.space_group_name_H-M   'P 1'
#
loop_
_entity.id
_entity.type
_entity.pdbx_description
1 polymer ?
#
loop_
_entity_poly.entity_id
_entity_poly.type
_entity_poly.pdbx_seq_one_letter_code
_entity_poly.pdbx_strand_id
1 'polypeptide(L)'
;RRVPFHARWRHFEVGGRDRWAALAKTLKGDAAERARIRVELAITSVLLDAGAGPDWGYREPDSGERYARSEGLAVASFDLYRRGGFSNDPAKPLRADAEALKRFGAPALAMAFQVFPHNPLIGLAGRAALIASVGGVVAARPDLFGAGARLGHLFDHLAGQAKDGVLPVTLIFATLLDAFSPIWPSRLDIEGVALGDVWKHPAARAKDRTDGLVPFHKLSQWLAYSLVEPLEEAGVRVVDLDALTGLPEYRNGGLLSD
;
A
#
# COMPACT_ATOMS: atom_id res chain seq x y z
N ARG A 1 23.55 -5.42 -14.72
CA ARG A 1 22.49 -5.76 -13.74
C ARG A 1 21.35 -4.78 -13.94
N ARG A 2 20.15 -5.29 -14.26
CA ARG A 2 18.95 -4.45 -14.32
C ARG A 2 18.64 -4.03 -12.88
N VAL A 3 18.61 -2.73 -12.61
CA VAL A 3 18.24 -2.21 -11.29
C VAL A 3 16.74 -2.49 -11.09
N PRO A 4 16.33 -3.16 -10.00
CA PRO A 4 14.91 -3.35 -9.72
C PRO A 4 14.22 -2.01 -9.57
N PHE A 5 12.99 -1.89 -10.06
CA PHE A 5 12.20 -0.68 -9.86
C PHE A 5 11.87 -0.49 -8.36
N HIS A 6 11.62 0.76 -7.98
CA HIS A 6 11.37 1.13 -6.59
C HIS A 6 9.99 0.60 -6.15
N ALA A 7 9.99 -0.45 -5.34
CA ALA A 7 8.81 -1.09 -4.79
C ALA A 7 8.97 -1.32 -3.28
N ARG A 8 7.86 -1.54 -2.57
CA ARG A 8 7.86 -1.76 -1.12
C ARG A 8 8.76 -2.91 -0.67
N TRP A 9 8.95 -3.90 -1.50
CA TRP A 9 9.75 -5.09 -1.24
C TRP A 9 11.19 -4.78 -0.83
N ARG A 10 11.80 -3.76 -1.45
CA ARG A 10 13.18 -3.32 -1.12
C ARG A 10 13.34 -2.85 0.32
N HIS A 11 12.27 -2.31 0.92
CA HIS A 11 12.29 -1.87 2.32
C HIS A 11 12.15 -3.05 3.31
N PHE A 12 11.60 -4.19 2.87
CA PHE A 12 11.58 -5.41 3.68
C PHE A 12 12.92 -6.16 3.70
N GLU A 13 13.87 -5.76 2.85
CA GLU A 13 15.21 -6.34 2.77
C GLU A 13 16.26 -5.58 3.62
N VAL A 14 15.86 -4.49 4.29
CA VAL A 14 16.77 -3.67 5.09
C VAL A 14 17.48 -4.47 6.18
N GLY A 15 18.74 -4.09 6.45
CA GLY A 15 19.61 -4.79 7.41
C GLY A 15 20.13 -6.15 6.91
N GLY A 16 20.11 -6.37 5.58
CA GLY A 16 20.58 -7.63 4.97
C GLY A 16 19.65 -8.83 5.22
N ARG A 17 18.40 -8.58 5.61
CA ARG A 17 17.41 -9.63 5.93
C ARG A 17 16.22 -9.52 4.99
N ASP A 18 16.04 -10.48 4.12
CA ASP A 18 14.83 -10.61 3.31
C ASP A 18 13.69 -11.22 4.14
N ARG A 19 12.86 -10.35 4.72
CA ARG A 19 11.74 -10.74 5.59
C ARG A 19 10.64 -11.46 4.84
N TRP A 20 10.40 -11.04 3.59
CA TRP A 20 9.42 -11.73 2.77
C TRP A 20 9.88 -13.14 2.41
N ALA A 21 11.10 -13.32 1.92
CA ALA A 21 11.62 -14.64 1.58
C ALA A 21 11.67 -15.58 2.80
N ALA A 22 11.93 -15.05 4.00
CA ALA A 22 11.86 -15.82 5.23
C ALA A 22 10.44 -16.27 5.56
N LEU A 23 9.45 -15.37 5.47
CA LEU A 23 8.05 -15.67 5.69
C LEU A 23 7.52 -16.65 4.64
N ALA A 24 7.82 -16.42 3.36
CA ALA A 24 7.34 -17.23 2.23
C ALA A 24 7.69 -18.72 2.38
N LYS A 25 8.84 -19.05 2.98
CA LYS A 25 9.25 -20.44 3.26
C LYS A 25 8.33 -21.15 4.26
N THR A 26 7.60 -20.41 5.08
CA THR A 26 6.69 -20.95 6.10
C THR A 26 5.26 -21.06 5.60
N LEU A 27 4.93 -20.41 4.47
CA LEU A 27 3.58 -20.35 3.95
C LEU A 27 3.15 -21.71 3.40
N LYS A 28 1.98 -22.14 3.85
CA LYS A 28 1.24 -23.27 3.28
C LYS A 28 0.19 -22.70 2.32
N GLY A 29 0.02 -23.33 1.18
CA GLY A 29 -0.95 -22.90 0.17
C GLY A 29 -0.34 -22.81 -1.23
N ASP A 30 -1.20 -22.56 -2.20
CA ASP A 30 -0.85 -22.42 -3.61
C ASP A 30 -0.24 -21.02 -3.92
N ALA A 31 0.12 -20.83 -5.17
CA ALA A 31 0.69 -19.57 -5.62
C ALA A 31 -0.30 -18.39 -5.47
N ALA A 32 -1.60 -18.66 -5.68
CA ALA A 32 -2.64 -17.63 -5.55
C ALA A 32 -2.79 -17.16 -4.09
N GLU A 33 -2.78 -18.09 -3.12
CA GLU A 33 -2.86 -17.69 -1.71
C GLU A 33 -1.60 -16.90 -1.28
N ARG A 34 -0.42 -17.30 -1.73
CA ARG A 34 0.81 -16.51 -1.48
C ARG A 34 0.73 -15.12 -2.10
N ALA A 35 0.16 -15.00 -3.30
CA ALA A 35 -0.03 -13.71 -3.95
C ALA A 35 -1.04 -12.84 -3.21
N ARG A 36 -2.16 -13.40 -2.71
CA ARG A 36 -3.12 -12.66 -1.86
C ARG A 36 -2.44 -12.11 -0.60
N ILE A 37 -1.67 -12.92 0.10
CA ILE A 37 -0.89 -12.50 1.28
C ILE A 37 0.08 -11.37 0.93
N ARG A 38 0.79 -11.46 -0.20
CA ARG A 38 1.70 -10.41 -0.65
C ARG A 38 0.98 -9.11 -0.99
N VAL A 39 -0.15 -9.20 -1.69
CA VAL A 39 -0.98 -8.03 -2.03
C VAL A 39 -1.47 -7.32 -0.77
N GLU A 40 -1.96 -8.06 0.21
CA GLU A 40 -2.38 -7.52 1.51
C GLU A 40 -1.25 -6.82 2.25
N LEU A 41 -0.09 -7.47 2.34
CA LEU A 41 1.09 -6.89 2.96
C LEU A 41 1.56 -5.62 2.24
N ALA A 42 1.61 -5.63 0.90
CA ALA A 42 2.02 -4.47 0.12
C ALA A 42 1.07 -3.29 0.34
N ILE A 43 -0.24 -3.51 0.23
CA ILE A 43 -1.24 -2.44 0.37
C ILE A 43 -1.19 -1.83 1.76
N THR A 44 -1.28 -2.64 2.80
CA THR A 44 -1.30 -2.14 4.19
C THR A 44 0.01 -1.44 4.55
N SER A 45 1.14 -1.96 4.11
CA SER A 45 2.45 -1.37 4.39
C SER A 45 2.71 -0.07 3.62
N VAL A 46 2.34 0.00 2.33
CA VAL A 46 2.48 1.23 1.52
C VAL A 46 1.62 2.35 2.09
N LEU A 47 0.36 2.06 2.43
CA LEU A 47 -0.56 3.06 2.97
C LEU A 47 -0.17 3.56 4.37
N LEU A 48 0.61 2.80 5.11
CA LEU A 48 1.21 3.23 6.37
C LEU A 48 2.51 4.02 6.19
N ASP A 49 3.07 4.09 4.98
CA ASP A 49 4.31 4.84 4.72
C ASP A 49 4.03 6.30 4.34
N ALA A 50 4.01 7.14 5.33
CA ALA A 50 4.08 8.59 5.18
C ALA A 50 5.32 9.12 5.92
N GLY A 51 5.52 10.42 6.06
CA GLY A 51 6.62 10.96 6.87
C GLY A 51 6.52 10.52 8.33
N ALA A 52 7.51 9.79 8.85
CA ALA A 52 7.49 9.26 10.23
C ALA A 52 7.82 10.33 11.29
N GLY A 53 8.46 11.43 10.88
CA GLY A 53 9.11 12.38 11.77
C GLY A 53 10.57 12.02 12.05
N PRO A 54 11.35 12.97 12.58
CA PRO A 54 12.79 12.78 12.79
C PRO A 54 13.11 11.86 13.98
N ASP A 55 12.25 11.81 14.99
CA ASP A 55 12.55 11.18 16.29
C ASP A 55 12.06 9.74 16.38
N TRP A 56 11.12 9.35 15.50
CA TRP A 56 10.56 8.01 15.54
C TRP A 56 11.53 6.95 14.98
N GLY A 57 11.48 5.77 15.59
CA GLY A 57 12.12 4.57 15.07
C GLY A 57 11.50 3.32 15.67
N TYR A 58 11.61 2.25 14.92
CA TYR A 58 11.11 0.93 15.27
C TYR A 58 12.28 0.00 15.63
N ARG A 59 12.22 -0.62 16.81
CA ARG A 59 13.16 -1.67 17.21
C ARG A 59 12.55 -3.02 16.85
N GLU A 60 13.12 -3.68 15.86
CA GLU A 60 12.64 -5.00 15.43
C GLU A 60 12.92 -6.04 16.52
N PRO A 61 11.89 -6.76 17.03
CA PRO A 61 12.08 -7.73 18.10
C PRO A 61 13.00 -8.90 17.74
N ASP A 62 12.93 -9.36 16.48
CA ASP A 62 13.67 -10.54 16.01
C ASP A 62 15.19 -10.27 15.85
N SER A 63 15.58 -9.02 15.62
CA SER A 63 17.00 -8.64 15.42
C SER A 63 17.56 -7.75 16.52
N GLY A 64 16.70 -7.04 17.24
CA GLY A 64 17.12 -5.99 18.16
C GLY A 64 17.56 -4.69 17.46
N GLU A 65 17.64 -4.68 16.13
CA GLU A 65 18.05 -3.52 15.35
C GLU A 65 16.98 -2.43 15.33
N ARG A 66 17.42 -1.16 15.23
CA ARG A 66 16.51 0.00 15.16
C ARG A 66 16.51 0.57 13.74
N TYR A 67 15.33 0.65 13.17
CA TYR A 67 15.08 1.24 11.85
C TYR A 67 14.23 2.50 11.99
N ALA A 68 14.45 3.48 11.11
CA ALA A 68 13.71 4.75 11.08
C ALA A 68 13.16 5.01 9.68
N ARG A 69 12.41 6.09 9.49
CA ARG A 69 11.87 6.51 8.20
C ARG A 69 11.10 5.38 7.50
N SER A 70 11.16 5.30 6.16
CA SER A 70 10.44 4.30 5.36
C SER A 70 10.87 2.85 5.67
N GLU A 71 12.14 2.62 6.00
CA GLU A 71 12.63 1.32 6.41
C GLU A 71 12.00 0.88 7.74
N GLY A 72 11.97 1.78 8.73
CA GLY A 72 11.32 1.52 10.01
C GLY A 72 9.82 1.27 9.86
N LEU A 73 9.14 2.08 9.03
CA LEU A 73 7.71 1.89 8.73
C LEU A 73 7.45 0.57 8.03
N ALA A 74 8.36 0.13 7.16
CA ALA A 74 8.27 -1.17 6.51
C ALA A 74 8.35 -2.31 7.50
N VAL A 75 9.40 -2.32 8.32
CA VAL A 75 9.63 -3.40 9.30
C VAL A 75 8.48 -3.46 10.31
N ALA A 76 8.04 -2.31 10.84
CA ALA A 76 6.92 -2.24 11.77
C ALA A 76 5.60 -2.76 11.16
N SER A 77 5.30 -2.36 9.91
CA SER A 77 4.07 -2.82 9.22
C SER A 77 4.15 -4.29 8.82
N PHE A 78 5.34 -4.79 8.47
CA PHE A 78 5.57 -6.22 8.23
C PHE A 78 5.28 -7.03 9.49
N ASP A 79 5.83 -6.62 10.63
CA ASP A 79 5.60 -7.29 11.93
C ASP A 79 4.14 -7.22 12.36
N LEU A 80 3.48 -6.08 12.18
CA LEU A 80 2.05 -5.92 12.44
C LEU A 80 1.21 -6.90 11.63
N TYR A 81 1.47 -6.97 10.30
CA TYR A 81 0.78 -7.90 9.40
C TYR A 81 1.05 -9.36 9.80
N ARG A 82 2.32 -9.73 9.99
CA ARG A 82 2.74 -11.09 10.35
C ARG A 82 2.08 -11.60 11.62
N ARG A 83 1.81 -10.71 12.56
CA ARG A 83 1.15 -11.01 13.85
C ARG A 83 -0.38 -11.00 13.79
N GLY A 84 -0.96 -10.84 12.60
CA GLY A 84 -2.41 -10.87 12.42
C GLY A 84 -3.13 -9.58 12.76
N GLY A 85 -2.41 -8.43 12.77
CA GLY A 85 -2.99 -7.14 13.14
C GLY A 85 -4.14 -6.65 12.24
N PHE A 86 -4.31 -7.25 11.07
CA PHE A 86 -5.38 -6.95 10.12
C PHE A 86 -6.32 -8.13 9.86
N SER A 87 -6.15 -9.25 10.57
CA SER A 87 -7.02 -10.42 10.44
C SER A 87 -8.13 -10.40 11.49
N ASN A 88 -9.33 -10.79 11.06
CA ASN A 88 -10.47 -11.05 11.94
C ASN A 88 -10.53 -12.52 12.42
N ASP A 89 -9.64 -13.36 11.89
CA ASP A 89 -9.57 -14.78 12.21
C ASP A 89 -8.20 -15.13 12.80
N PRO A 90 -8.09 -15.37 14.12
CA PRO A 90 -6.82 -15.74 14.74
C PRO A 90 -6.18 -17.02 14.17
N ALA A 91 -6.97 -17.92 13.56
CA ALA A 91 -6.46 -19.12 12.91
C ALA A 91 -5.82 -18.83 11.54
N LYS A 92 -6.09 -17.64 10.98
CA LYS A 92 -5.57 -17.16 9.69
C LYS A 92 -4.93 -15.78 9.84
N PRO A 93 -3.83 -15.66 10.59
CA PRO A 93 -3.25 -14.35 10.92
C PRO A 93 -2.74 -13.59 9.68
N LEU A 94 -2.33 -14.30 8.63
CA LEU A 94 -1.80 -13.69 7.40
C LEU A 94 -2.93 -13.31 6.43
N ARG A 95 -3.81 -12.43 6.90
CA ARG A 95 -4.94 -11.86 6.15
C ARG A 95 -5.14 -10.39 6.50
N ALA A 96 -5.82 -9.68 5.60
CA ALA A 96 -6.37 -8.37 5.84
C ALA A 96 -7.87 -8.39 5.46
N ASP A 97 -8.72 -8.46 6.49
CA ASP A 97 -10.18 -8.55 6.35
C ASP A 97 -10.83 -7.20 6.64
N ALA A 98 -11.89 -6.88 5.91
CA ALA A 98 -12.61 -5.60 6.04
C ALA A 98 -12.97 -5.26 7.49
N GLU A 99 -13.46 -6.23 8.26
CA GLU A 99 -13.88 -6.01 9.64
C GLU A 99 -12.71 -5.68 10.58
N ALA A 100 -11.55 -6.34 10.41
CA ALA A 100 -10.36 -6.01 11.19
C ALA A 100 -9.79 -4.65 10.79
N LEU A 101 -9.74 -4.36 9.49
CA LEU A 101 -9.28 -3.07 8.97
C LEU A 101 -10.18 -1.91 9.46
N LYS A 102 -11.52 -2.03 9.41
CA LYS A 102 -12.46 -1.00 9.91
C LYS A 102 -12.28 -0.69 11.40
N ARG A 103 -11.94 -1.70 12.20
CA ARG A 103 -11.73 -1.53 13.65
C ARG A 103 -10.32 -1.10 14.00
N PHE A 104 -9.43 -1.03 13.03
CA PHE A 104 -8.03 -0.67 13.26
C PHE A 104 -7.92 0.80 13.68
N GLY A 105 -7.47 1.05 14.90
CA GLY A 105 -7.44 2.40 15.48
C GLY A 105 -6.04 2.85 15.88
N ALA A 106 -5.92 4.14 16.20
CA ALA A 106 -4.68 4.75 16.64
C ALA A 106 -4.01 4.06 17.85
N PRO A 107 -4.73 3.56 18.86
CA PRO A 107 -4.10 2.82 19.98
C PRO A 107 -3.42 1.53 19.53
N ALA A 108 -4.04 0.76 18.63
CA ALA A 108 -3.45 -0.48 18.09
C ALA A 108 -2.21 -0.17 17.25
N LEU A 109 -2.28 0.87 16.42
CA LEU A 109 -1.13 1.34 15.65
C LEU A 109 0.00 1.83 16.54
N ALA A 110 -0.31 2.61 17.59
CA ALA A 110 0.69 3.11 18.52
C ALA A 110 1.46 1.97 19.20
N MET A 111 0.76 0.96 19.67
CA MET A 111 1.37 -0.22 20.27
C MET A 111 2.25 -0.96 19.28
N ALA A 112 1.73 -1.24 18.08
CA ALA A 112 2.45 -1.99 17.04
C ALA A 112 3.70 -1.25 16.55
N PHE A 113 3.66 0.06 16.48
CA PHE A 113 4.74 0.93 16.00
C PHE A 113 5.61 1.51 17.11
N GLN A 114 5.45 1.01 18.33
CA GLN A 114 6.24 1.42 19.50
C GLN A 114 6.22 2.93 19.73
N VAL A 115 5.03 3.55 19.61
CA VAL A 115 4.85 4.99 19.76
C VAL A 115 4.69 5.33 21.24
N PHE A 116 5.58 6.17 21.74
CA PHE A 116 5.64 6.64 23.13
C PHE A 116 5.97 8.14 23.14
N PRO A 117 5.86 8.85 24.26
CA PRO A 117 6.22 10.27 24.36
C PRO A 117 7.64 10.60 23.86
N HIS A 118 8.59 9.67 24.04
CA HIS A 118 9.98 9.81 23.60
C HIS A 118 10.28 9.13 22.24
N ASN A 119 9.28 8.57 21.60
CA ASN A 119 9.36 7.95 20.26
C ASN A 119 8.10 8.29 19.45
N PRO A 120 7.83 9.58 19.18
CA PRO A 120 6.58 10.05 18.59
C PRO A 120 6.53 9.78 17.10
N LEU A 121 5.46 9.14 16.63
CA LEU A 121 5.18 8.96 15.20
C LEU A 121 4.24 10.07 14.71
N ILE A 122 4.71 10.88 13.77
CA ILE A 122 3.88 11.92 13.15
C ILE A 122 2.75 11.29 12.34
N GLY A 123 1.53 11.84 12.46
CA GLY A 123 0.38 11.41 11.66
C GLY A 123 -0.24 10.07 12.09
N LEU A 124 -0.04 9.64 13.35
CA LEU A 124 -0.56 8.39 13.89
C LEU A 124 -2.07 8.20 13.64
N ALA A 125 -2.88 9.19 13.99
CA ALA A 125 -4.34 9.12 13.84
C ALA A 125 -4.75 9.04 12.36
N GLY A 126 -4.11 9.83 11.49
CA GLY A 126 -4.39 9.83 10.05
C GLY A 126 -4.05 8.48 9.39
N ARG A 127 -2.96 7.84 9.80
CA ARG A 127 -2.59 6.49 9.30
C ARG A 127 -3.63 5.45 9.70
N ALA A 128 -4.06 5.46 10.97
CA ALA A 128 -5.08 4.54 11.45
C ALA A 128 -6.42 4.76 10.73
N ALA A 129 -6.83 6.02 10.54
CA ALA A 129 -8.03 6.37 9.80
C ALA A 129 -7.96 5.92 8.33
N LEU A 130 -6.80 6.05 7.70
CA LEU A 130 -6.60 5.58 6.33
C LEU A 130 -6.79 4.07 6.21
N ILE A 131 -6.20 3.29 7.11
CA ILE A 131 -6.41 1.83 7.15
C ILE A 131 -7.87 1.46 7.41
N ALA A 132 -8.54 2.17 8.32
CA ALA A 132 -9.98 1.95 8.58
C ALA A 132 -10.83 2.26 7.33
N SER A 133 -10.48 3.31 6.57
CA SER A 133 -11.13 3.65 5.31
C SER A 133 -10.95 2.56 4.25
N VAL A 134 -9.76 1.94 4.17
CA VAL A 134 -9.54 0.75 3.32
C VAL A 134 -10.52 -0.36 3.69
N GLY A 135 -10.71 -0.64 4.97
CA GLY A 135 -11.69 -1.62 5.43
C GLY A 135 -13.12 -1.30 4.96
N GLY A 136 -13.50 -0.03 4.96
CA GLY A 136 -14.78 0.45 4.42
C GLY A 136 -14.92 0.14 2.92
N VAL A 137 -13.89 0.46 2.13
CA VAL A 137 -13.86 0.17 0.69
C VAL A 137 -13.92 -1.34 0.43
N VAL A 138 -13.13 -2.14 1.14
CA VAL A 138 -13.12 -3.61 0.99
C VAL A 138 -14.50 -4.22 1.25
N ALA A 139 -15.23 -3.71 2.26
CA ALA A 139 -16.59 -4.15 2.55
C ALA A 139 -17.60 -3.73 1.48
N ALA A 140 -17.41 -2.56 0.86
CA ALA A 140 -18.35 -1.96 -0.10
C ALA A 140 -18.16 -2.45 -1.55
N ARG A 141 -17.04 -3.11 -1.88
CA ARG A 141 -16.66 -3.49 -3.25
C ARG A 141 -16.47 -5.02 -3.39
N PRO A 142 -17.55 -5.82 -3.27
CA PRO A 142 -17.47 -7.28 -3.45
C PRO A 142 -17.05 -7.70 -4.87
N ASP A 143 -17.18 -6.81 -5.85
CA ASP A 143 -16.68 -6.97 -7.23
C ASP A 143 -15.15 -7.06 -7.29
N LEU A 144 -14.45 -6.35 -6.39
CA LEU A 144 -12.98 -6.35 -6.29
C LEU A 144 -12.44 -7.31 -5.21
N PHE A 145 -13.15 -7.43 -4.10
CA PHE A 145 -12.65 -8.09 -2.88
C PHE A 145 -13.43 -9.35 -2.50
N GLY A 146 -14.36 -9.78 -3.36
CA GLY A 146 -15.19 -10.96 -3.13
C GLY A 146 -16.19 -10.81 -1.99
N ALA A 147 -17.14 -11.71 -1.87
CA ALA A 147 -18.16 -11.71 -0.82
C ALA A 147 -17.57 -11.87 0.60
N GLY A 148 -16.38 -12.46 0.72
CA GLY A 148 -15.66 -12.57 1.98
C GLY A 148 -14.94 -11.30 2.44
N ALA A 149 -15.02 -10.21 1.67
CA ALA A 149 -14.44 -8.91 1.96
C ALA A 149 -12.98 -9.01 2.46
N ARG A 150 -12.15 -9.71 1.67
CA ARG A 150 -10.71 -9.88 1.93
C ARG A 150 -9.90 -9.03 0.98
N LEU A 151 -9.02 -8.18 1.51
CA LEU A 151 -8.20 -7.27 0.72
C LEU A 151 -7.37 -7.99 -0.36
N GLY A 152 -6.86 -9.18 -0.06
CA GLY A 152 -6.04 -9.99 -0.96
C GLY A 152 -6.76 -10.47 -2.23
N HIS A 153 -8.10 -10.49 -2.25
CA HIS A 153 -8.86 -10.83 -3.45
C HIS A 153 -8.70 -9.82 -4.58
N LEU A 154 -8.10 -8.65 -4.32
CA LEU A 154 -7.64 -7.76 -5.39
C LEU A 154 -6.67 -8.47 -6.35
N PHE A 155 -5.86 -9.41 -5.86
CA PHE A 155 -5.05 -10.28 -6.71
C PHE A 155 -5.93 -11.08 -7.68
N ASP A 156 -6.99 -11.72 -7.19
CA ASP A 156 -7.87 -12.54 -8.03
C ASP A 156 -8.56 -11.71 -9.11
N HIS A 157 -9.00 -10.50 -8.73
CA HIS A 157 -9.61 -9.56 -9.66
C HIS A 157 -8.62 -9.16 -10.76
N LEU A 158 -7.39 -8.77 -10.42
CA LEU A 158 -6.36 -8.38 -11.38
C LEU A 158 -5.92 -9.56 -12.26
N ALA A 159 -5.71 -10.73 -11.66
CA ALA A 159 -5.34 -11.94 -12.40
C ALA A 159 -6.44 -12.37 -13.38
N GLY A 160 -7.71 -12.19 -12.99
CA GLY A 160 -8.86 -12.46 -13.86
C GLY A 160 -8.99 -11.50 -15.06
N GLN A 161 -8.36 -10.33 -15.00
CA GLN A 161 -8.29 -9.38 -16.12
C GLN A 161 -7.12 -9.64 -17.08
N ALA A 162 -6.17 -10.50 -16.72
CA ALA A 162 -5.04 -10.84 -17.57
C ALA A 162 -5.52 -11.58 -18.84
N LYS A 163 -5.09 -11.12 -19.99
CA LYS A 163 -5.35 -11.76 -21.29
C LYS A 163 -4.14 -12.61 -21.64
N ASP A 164 -4.34 -13.90 -21.86
CA ASP A 164 -3.27 -14.87 -22.12
C ASP A 164 -2.13 -14.79 -21.07
N GLY A 165 -2.49 -14.56 -19.81
CA GLY A 165 -1.55 -14.41 -18.70
C GLY A 165 -0.79 -13.08 -18.69
N VAL A 166 -1.19 -12.08 -19.48
CA VAL A 166 -0.55 -10.77 -19.62
C VAL A 166 -1.45 -9.67 -19.06
N LEU A 167 -0.90 -8.82 -18.22
CA LEU A 167 -1.60 -7.69 -17.60
C LEU A 167 -0.80 -6.38 -17.79
N PRO A 168 -1.35 -5.36 -18.45
CA PRO A 168 -0.73 -4.04 -18.50
C PRO A 168 -0.68 -3.39 -17.11
N VAL A 169 0.44 -2.77 -16.75
CA VAL A 169 0.57 -2.08 -15.44
C VAL A 169 -0.42 -0.93 -15.28
N THR A 170 -0.82 -0.30 -16.37
CA THR A 170 -1.84 0.75 -16.37
C THR A 170 -3.19 0.27 -15.86
N LEU A 171 -3.53 -1.01 -16.08
CA LEU A 171 -4.76 -1.60 -15.56
C LEU A 171 -4.66 -1.82 -14.05
N ILE A 172 -3.49 -2.22 -13.53
CA ILE A 172 -3.24 -2.26 -12.09
C ILE A 172 -3.46 -0.88 -11.47
N PHE A 173 -2.86 0.14 -12.06
CA PHE A 173 -2.96 1.52 -11.56
C PHE A 173 -4.40 2.05 -11.62
N ALA A 174 -5.10 1.84 -12.73
CA ALA A 174 -6.51 2.25 -12.88
C ALA A 174 -7.41 1.55 -11.82
N THR A 175 -7.21 0.25 -11.59
CA THR A 175 -7.95 -0.51 -10.56
C THR A 175 -7.68 0.05 -9.16
N LEU A 176 -6.42 0.41 -8.86
CA LEU A 176 -6.08 1.01 -7.57
C LEU A 176 -6.71 2.40 -7.38
N LEU A 177 -6.77 3.21 -8.44
CA LEU A 177 -7.45 4.51 -8.39
C LEU A 177 -8.95 4.33 -8.20
N ASP A 178 -9.60 3.44 -8.96
CA ASP A 178 -11.02 3.12 -8.82
C ASP A 178 -11.35 2.63 -7.40
N ALA A 179 -10.56 1.69 -6.88
CA ALA A 179 -10.78 1.13 -5.56
C ALA A 179 -10.53 2.13 -4.43
N PHE A 180 -9.39 2.84 -4.46
CA PHE A 180 -8.89 3.55 -3.28
C PHE A 180 -8.96 5.07 -3.38
N SER A 181 -9.46 5.67 -4.46
CA SER A 181 -9.65 7.13 -4.48
C SER A 181 -10.47 7.66 -3.29
N PRO A 182 -11.52 6.97 -2.82
CA PRO A 182 -12.33 7.46 -1.69
C PRO A 182 -11.61 7.51 -0.34
N ILE A 183 -10.47 6.81 -0.16
CA ILE A 183 -9.77 6.79 1.13
C ILE A 183 -8.94 8.07 1.40
N TRP A 184 -8.66 8.87 0.35
CA TRP A 184 -7.79 10.03 0.46
C TRP A 184 -8.49 11.26 1.03
N PRO A 185 -7.80 12.10 1.81
CA PRO A 185 -8.41 13.24 2.49
C PRO A 185 -8.67 14.46 1.60
N SER A 186 -8.21 14.48 0.33
CA SER A 186 -8.34 15.63 -0.56
C SER A 186 -9.78 16.05 -0.84
N ARG A 187 -10.73 15.11 -0.78
CA ARG A 187 -12.17 15.33 -0.94
C ARG A 187 -12.56 16.05 -2.22
N LEU A 188 -11.70 16.03 -3.22
CA LEU A 188 -12.05 16.53 -4.55
C LEU A 188 -12.77 15.43 -5.32
N ASP A 189 -13.83 15.84 -6.03
CA ASP A 189 -14.58 14.95 -6.90
C ASP A 189 -14.91 15.62 -8.23
N ILE A 190 -15.22 14.81 -9.24
CA ILE A 190 -15.87 15.21 -10.47
C ILE A 190 -17.13 14.35 -10.62
N GLU A 191 -18.30 14.98 -10.61
CA GLU A 191 -19.59 14.30 -10.74
C GLU A 191 -19.80 13.17 -9.73
N GLY A 192 -19.34 13.37 -8.49
CA GLY A 192 -19.45 12.39 -7.41
C GLY A 192 -18.38 11.29 -7.43
N VAL A 193 -17.45 11.33 -8.40
CA VAL A 193 -16.31 10.40 -8.43
C VAL A 193 -15.14 11.02 -7.70
N ALA A 194 -14.72 10.40 -6.59
CA ALA A 194 -13.56 10.83 -5.81
C ALA A 194 -12.28 10.76 -6.65
N LEU A 195 -11.51 11.85 -6.66
CA LEU A 195 -10.29 11.94 -7.47
C LEU A 195 -9.03 11.37 -6.78
N GLY A 196 -9.11 11.01 -5.51
CA GLY A 196 -7.96 10.47 -4.78
C GLY A 196 -6.96 11.55 -4.38
N ASP A 197 -5.65 11.27 -4.52
CA ASP A 197 -4.57 12.21 -4.20
C ASP A 197 -4.39 13.25 -5.32
N VAL A 198 -5.38 14.13 -5.44
CA VAL A 198 -5.45 15.24 -6.40
C VAL A 198 -5.62 16.54 -5.63
N TRP A 199 -4.92 17.57 -6.03
CA TRP A 199 -4.94 18.89 -5.40
C TRP A 199 -5.24 19.98 -6.42
N LYS A 200 -5.61 21.18 -5.95
CA LYS A 200 -5.80 22.35 -6.80
C LYS A 200 -4.58 23.26 -6.76
N HIS A 201 -4.16 23.71 -7.95
CA HIS A 201 -3.11 24.72 -8.09
C HIS A 201 -3.51 25.77 -9.14
N PRO A 202 -3.39 27.09 -8.85
CA PRO A 202 -3.87 28.14 -9.74
C PRO A 202 -3.12 28.23 -11.08
N ALA A 203 -1.90 27.72 -11.15
CA ALA A 203 -1.11 27.70 -12.38
C ALA A 203 -1.44 26.48 -13.29
N ALA A 204 -2.11 25.47 -12.79
CA ALA A 204 -2.50 24.30 -13.59
C ALA A 204 -3.78 24.61 -14.37
N ARG A 205 -3.65 25.37 -15.46
CA ARG A 205 -4.82 25.82 -16.24
C ARG A 205 -5.21 24.83 -17.32
N ALA A 206 -6.49 24.51 -17.39
CA ALA A 206 -7.11 23.72 -18.45
C ALA A 206 -8.38 24.41 -18.93
N LYS A 207 -8.92 24.00 -20.10
CA LYS A 207 -10.17 24.55 -20.66
C LYS A 207 -11.39 23.67 -20.38
N ASP A 208 -11.24 22.69 -19.50
CA ASP A 208 -12.27 21.73 -19.14
C ASP A 208 -12.39 21.60 -17.61
N ARG A 209 -13.13 20.58 -17.16
CA ARG A 209 -13.38 20.33 -15.74
C ARG A 209 -12.12 19.94 -14.93
N THR A 210 -10.97 19.75 -15.57
CA THR A 210 -9.68 19.50 -14.92
C THR A 210 -8.92 20.79 -14.58
N ASP A 211 -9.48 21.97 -14.84
CA ASP A 211 -8.86 23.27 -14.56
C ASP A 211 -8.43 23.37 -13.09
N GLY A 212 -7.17 23.64 -12.89
CA GLY A 212 -6.55 23.71 -11.58
C GLY A 212 -6.23 22.38 -10.92
N LEU A 213 -6.57 21.24 -11.50
CA LEU A 213 -6.31 19.94 -10.88
C LEU A 213 -4.88 19.46 -11.16
N VAL A 214 -4.21 19.00 -10.09
CA VAL A 214 -2.87 18.42 -10.14
C VAL A 214 -2.91 17.05 -9.48
N PRO A 215 -2.87 15.96 -10.28
CA PRO A 215 -2.84 14.61 -9.75
C PRO A 215 -1.42 14.25 -9.30
N PHE A 216 -1.25 13.95 -8.03
CA PHE A 216 0.00 13.43 -7.51
C PHE A 216 0.02 11.90 -7.53
N HIS A 217 -0.97 11.26 -6.95
CA HIS A 217 -1.13 9.80 -6.89
C HIS A 217 0.15 9.06 -6.49
N LYS A 218 1.01 9.67 -5.66
CA LYS A 218 2.32 9.12 -5.31
C LYS A 218 2.22 7.72 -4.72
N LEU A 219 1.42 7.54 -3.67
CA LEU A 219 1.28 6.24 -3.01
C LEU A 219 0.54 5.24 -3.90
N SER A 220 -0.43 5.68 -4.70
CA SER A 220 -1.14 4.81 -5.65
C SER A 220 -0.21 4.27 -6.73
N GLN A 221 0.69 5.11 -7.27
CA GLN A 221 1.71 4.65 -8.22
C GLN A 221 2.72 3.70 -7.55
N TRP A 222 3.22 4.06 -6.36
CA TRP A 222 4.13 3.19 -5.64
C TRP A 222 3.50 1.85 -5.29
N LEU A 223 2.21 1.86 -4.98
CA LEU A 223 1.43 0.65 -4.78
C LEU A 223 1.34 -0.18 -6.06
N ALA A 224 1.07 0.44 -7.23
CA ALA A 224 1.06 -0.27 -8.50
C ALA A 224 2.39 -0.99 -8.76
N TYR A 225 3.52 -0.31 -8.58
CA TYR A 225 4.84 -0.95 -8.68
C TYR A 225 5.03 -2.09 -7.65
N SER A 226 4.49 -1.93 -6.45
CA SER A 226 4.62 -2.93 -5.39
C SER A 226 3.75 -4.18 -5.61
N LEU A 227 2.74 -4.10 -6.48
CA LEU A 227 1.90 -5.25 -6.86
C LEU A 227 2.46 -6.05 -8.05
N VAL A 228 3.46 -5.54 -8.76
CA VAL A 228 4.05 -6.25 -9.91
C VAL A 228 4.64 -7.60 -9.50
N GLU A 229 5.53 -7.61 -8.53
CA GLU A 229 6.19 -8.85 -8.08
C GLU A 229 5.21 -9.92 -7.57
N PRO A 230 4.18 -9.58 -6.75
CA PRO A 230 3.15 -10.56 -6.35
C PRO A 230 2.41 -11.21 -7.52
N LEU A 231 2.09 -10.42 -8.56
CA LEU A 231 1.41 -10.91 -9.76
C LEU A 231 2.32 -11.81 -10.58
N GLU A 232 3.57 -11.39 -10.80
CA GLU A 232 4.55 -12.15 -11.58
C GLU A 232 4.93 -13.49 -10.92
N GLU A 233 5.09 -13.52 -9.60
CA GLU A 233 5.33 -14.78 -8.87
C GLU A 233 4.16 -15.76 -8.95
N ALA A 234 2.94 -15.25 -9.15
CA ALA A 234 1.76 -16.07 -9.36
C ALA A 234 1.51 -16.45 -10.84
N GLY A 235 2.43 -16.07 -11.74
CA GLY A 235 2.38 -16.43 -13.16
C GLY A 235 1.69 -15.42 -14.06
N VAL A 236 1.33 -14.22 -13.55
CA VAL A 236 0.78 -13.13 -14.38
C VAL A 236 1.93 -12.25 -14.85
N ARG A 237 2.17 -12.20 -16.16
CA ARG A 237 3.21 -11.35 -16.75
C ARG A 237 2.74 -9.90 -16.81
N VAL A 238 3.37 -9.00 -16.05
CA VAL A 238 3.07 -7.56 -16.08
C VAL A 238 3.90 -6.88 -17.17
N VAL A 239 3.27 -6.05 -17.98
CA VAL A 239 3.89 -5.36 -19.12
C VAL A 239 3.66 -3.85 -19.07
N ASP A 240 4.33 -3.11 -19.96
CA ASP A 240 4.19 -1.67 -20.18
C ASP A 240 4.54 -0.81 -18.94
N LEU A 241 5.55 -1.23 -18.16
CA LEU A 241 5.97 -0.49 -16.96
C LEU A 241 6.34 0.97 -17.24
N ASP A 242 6.82 1.26 -18.44
CA ASP A 242 7.18 2.62 -18.87
C ASP A 242 5.95 3.50 -19.17
N ALA A 243 4.74 2.93 -19.17
CA ALA A 243 3.49 3.71 -19.27
C ALA A 243 3.11 4.43 -17.95
N LEU A 244 3.71 4.04 -16.83
CA LEU A 244 3.61 4.80 -15.59
C LEU A 244 4.70 5.87 -15.53
N THR A 245 4.40 6.99 -14.87
CA THR A 245 5.37 8.07 -14.66
C THR A 245 6.33 7.74 -13.51
N GLY A 246 7.42 8.49 -13.38
CA GLY A 246 8.24 8.48 -12.18
C GLY A 246 7.42 8.83 -10.94
N LEU A 247 7.82 8.30 -9.77
CA LEU A 247 7.14 8.62 -8.52
C LEU A 247 7.33 10.10 -8.19
N PRO A 248 6.25 10.88 -7.98
CA PRO A 248 6.37 12.25 -7.52
C PRO A 248 6.96 12.29 -6.10
N GLU A 249 8.15 12.84 -5.94
CA GLU A 249 8.87 12.88 -4.65
C GLU A 249 9.00 14.30 -4.15
N TYR A 250 8.23 14.64 -3.15
CA TYR A 250 8.19 15.98 -2.56
C TYR A 250 9.54 16.45 -2.01
N ARG A 251 10.37 15.53 -1.49
CA ARG A 251 11.68 15.87 -0.90
C ARG A 251 12.76 16.18 -1.92
N ASN A 252 12.62 15.62 -3.11
CA ASN A 252 13.56 15.83 -4.21
C ASN A 252 12.96 16.72 -5.31
N GLY A 253 11.75 17.24 -5.08
CA GLY A 253 10.98 17.99 -6.06
C GLY A 253 11.53 19.36 -6.36
N GLY A 254 12.32 19.95 -5.46
CA GLY A 254 12.87 21.28 -5.64
C GLY A 254 13.69 21.47 -6.92
N LEU A 255 14.29 20.42 -7.44
CA LEU A 255 15.01 20.46 -8.72
C LEU A 255 14.08 20.48 -9.95
N LEU A 256 12.82 20.07 -9.78
CA LEU A 256 11.84 19.92 -10.87
C LEU A 256 10.60 20.81 -10.68
N SER A 257 10.52 21.54 -9.59
CA SER A 257 9.35 22.33 -9.19
C SER A 257 9.59 23.83 -9.17
N ASP A 258 10.78 24.29 -9.55
CA ASP A 258 11.12 25.71 -9.72
C ASP A 258 10.74 26.22 -11.11
#